data_f7db81e6dc30740976f36a54a10407ce
#
_entry.id   f7db81e6dc30740976f36a54a10407ce
#
_cell.length_a   1.000
_cell.length_b   1.000
_cell.length_c   1.000
_cell.angle_alpha   90.00
_cell.angle_beta   90.00
_cell.angle_gamma   90.00
#
_symmetry.space_group_name_H-M   'P 1'
#
loop_
_entity.id
_entity.type
_entity.pdbx_description
1 polymer ?
#
loop_
_entity_poly.entity_id
_entity_poly.type
_entity_poly.pdbx_seq_one_letter_code
_entity_poly.pdbx_strand_id
1 'polypeptide(L)'
;IKKTFITLSTIFTLFTLSSCYTPSPLYGTWNDNLGNKITFISDGTFVAKIFDKYNQPTSYDGEYTVIDNVIVFSTKTGKIINTEWDIRGSLLYLTWTSEENETFALTLYHTAK
;
A
#
# COMPACT_ATOMS: atom_id res chain seq x y z
N ILE A 1 0.51 -37.81 28.24
CA ILE A 1 -0.49 -36.76 28.38
C ILE A 1 0.14 -35.39 28.19
N LYS A 2 1.25 -35.12 28.86
CA LYS A 2 1.92 -33.81 28.73
C LYS A 2 2.42 -33.55 27.31
N LYS A 3 2.90 -34.58 26.62
CA LYS A 3 3.34 -34.46 25.23
C LYS A 3 2.21 -34.07 24.29
N THR A 4 1.03 -34.59 24.56
CA THR A 4 -0.16 -34.26 23.75
C THR A 4 -0.52 -32.79 23.88
N PHE A 5 -0.46 -32.21 25.06
CA PHE A 5 -0.73 -30.80 25.26
C PHE A 5 0.27 -29.92 24.53
N ILE A 6 1.55 -30.24 24.61
CA ILE A 6 2.61 -29.51 23.93
C ILE A 6 2.41 -29.52 22.41
N THR A 7 2.04 -30.67 21.86
CA THR A 7 1.78 -30.84 20.44
C THR A 7 0.62 -29.98 19.97
N LEU A 8 -0.48 -29.95 20.72
CA LEU A 8 -1.64 -29.14 20.38
C LEU A 8 -1.30 -27.65 20.39
N SER A 9 -0.53 -27.21 21.36
CA SER A 9 -0.11 -25.83 21.49
C SER A 9 0.75 -25.40 20.27
N THR A 10 1.65 -26.26 19.83
CA THR A 10 2.49 -26.00 18.67
C THR A 10 1.67 -25.89 17.40
N ILE A 11 0.71 -26.79 17.20
CA ILE A 11 -0.17 -26.76 16.04
C ILE A 11 -0.99 -25.47 15.99
N PHE A 12 -1.51 -25.04 17.12
CA PHE A 12 -2.27 -23.78 17.22
C PHE A 12 -1.42 -22.58 16.82
N THR A 13 -0.18 -22.52 17.28
CA THR A 13 0.73 -21.43 16.96
C THR A 13 1.02 -21.36 15.46
N LEU A 14 1.26 -22.49 14.81
CA LEU A 14 1.48 -22.54 13.37
C LEU A 14 0.27 -22.08 12.59
N PHE A 15 -0.93 -22.43 13.02
CA PHE A 15 -2.15 -21.98 12.37
C PHE A 15 -2.30 -20.46 12.44
N THR A 16 -2.01 -19.86 13.58
CA THR A 16 -2.06 -18.41 13.74
C THR A 16 -1.07 -17.70 12.82
N LEU A 17 0.16 -18.21 12.68
CA LEU A 17 1.15 -17.65 11.77
C LEU A 17 0.70 -17.71 10.33
N SER A 18 0.06 -18.81 9.91
CA SER A 18 -0.43 -18.93 8.55
C SER A 18 -1.44 -17.85 8.19
N SER A 19 -2.30 -17.44 9.13
CA SER A 19 -3.30 -16.41 8.88
C SER A 19 -2.70 -15.01 8.68
N CYS A 20 -1.43 -14.79 9.06
CA CYS A 20 -0.76 -13.51 8.89
C CYS A 20 -0.15 -13.31 7.50
N TYR A 21 -0.16 -14.35 6.64
CA TYR A 21 0.48 -14.30 5.33
C TYR A 21 -0.48 -14.05 4.18
N THR A 22 -1.66 -13.52 4.45
CA THR A 22 -2.61 -13.17 3.38
C THR A 22 -2.06 -11.97 2.62
N PRO A 23 -1.82 -12.08 1.30
CA PRO A 23 -1.28 -10.96 0.53
C PRO A 23 -2.23 -9.78 0.52
N SER A 24 -1.68 -8.57 0.58
CA SER A 24 -2.47 -7.36 0.44
C SER A 24 -2.94 -7.21 -1.00
N PRO A 25 -4.19 -6.77 -1.23
CA PRO A 25 -4.64 -6.48 -2.59
C PRO A 25 -3.91 -5.31 -3.24
N LEU A 26 -3.16 -4.53 -2.44
CA LEU A 26 -2.42 -3.38 -2.95
C LEU A 26 -1.10 -3.74 -3.61
N TYR A 27 -0.54 -4.92 -3.35
CA TYR A 27 0.77 -5.28 -3.89
C TYR A 27 0.80 -5.19 -5.42
N GLY A 28 1.86 -4.61 -5.96
CA GLY A 28 2.08 -4.48 -7.38
C GLY A 28 2.14 -3.04 -7.84
N THR A 29 1.99 -2.85 -9.14
CA THR A 29 2.10 -1.54 -9.78
C THR A 29 0.73 -1.08 -10.26
N TRP A 30 0.43 0.18 -9.97
CA TRP A 30 -0.82 0.84 -10.33
C TRP A 30 -0.50 2.08 -11.15
N ASN A 31 -1.17 2.25 -12.30
CA ASN A 31 -0.97 3.38 -13.20
C ASN A 31 -2.31 4.01 -13.58
N ASP A 32 -2.28 5.29 -13.93
CA ASP A 32 -3.42 5.93 -14.58
C ASP A 32 -3.06 6.36 -16.00
N ASN A 33 -3.99 7.03 -16.68
CA ASN A 33 -3.78 7.50 -18.05
C ASN A 33 -3.01 8.81 -18.12
N LEU A 34 -2.73 9.43 -16.97
CA LEU A 34 -2.04 10.71 -16.89
C LEU A 34 -0.56 10.56 -16.57
N GLY A 35 -0.08 9.34 -16.39
CA GLY A 35 1.31 9.06 -16.07
C GLY A 35 1.60 8.86 -14.59
N ASN A 36 0.60 8.99 -13.72
CA ASN A 36 0.78 8.70 -12.30
C ASN A 36 1.00 7.20 -12.10
N LYS A 37 1.93 6.86 -11.23
CA LYS A 37 2.31 5.48 -10.99
C LYS A 37 2.66 5.28 -9.53
N ILE A 38 2.16 4.20 -8.94
CA ILE A 38 2.51 3.80 -7.59
C ILE A 38 2.80 2.30 -7.59
N THR A 39 3.92 1.90 -7.00
CA THR A 39 4.27 0.50 -6.81
C THR A 39 4.34 0.20 -5.32
N PHE A 40 3.54 -0.76 -4.88
CA PHE A 40 3.54 -1.25 -3.50
C PHE A 40 4.34 -2.56 -3.46
N ILE A 41 5.42 -2.58 -2.72
CA ILE A 41 6.30 -3.73 -2.62
C ILE A 41 5.96 -4.51 -1.35
N SER A 42 6.04 -5.83 -1.43
CA SER A 42 5.59 -6.69 -0.34
C SER A 42 6.44 -6.58 0.94
N ASP A 43 7.60 -5.94 0.87
CA ASP A 43 8.45 -5.69 2.04
C ASP A 43 8.04 -4.47 2.86
N GLY A 44 6.95 -3.79 2.46
CA GLY A 44 6.47 -2.59 3.15
C GLY A 44 7.00 -1.28 2.58
N THR A 45 7.69 -1.34 1.44
CA THR A 45 8.21 -0.13 0.77
C THR A 45 7.33 0.23 -0.43
N PHE A 46 7.45 1.47 -0.89
CA PHE A 46 6.74 1.94 -2.06
C PHE A 46 7.61 2.87 -2.90
N VAL A 47 7.25 2.98 -4.16
CA VAL A 47 7.80 3.97 -5.09
C VAL A 47 6.62 4.60 -5.81
N ALA A 48 6.62 5.92 -5.92
CA ALA A 48 5.52 6.64 -6.56
C ALA A 48 6.05 7.77 -7.44
N LYS A 49 5.34 8.02 -8.53
CA LYS A 49 5.57 9.16 -9.40
C LYS A 49 4.23 9.82 -9.65
N ILE A 50 4.06 11.01 -9.11
CA ILE A 50 2.78 11.73 -9.14
C ILE A 50 2.97 13.06 -9.85
N PHE A 51 2.09 13.36 -10.81
CA PHE A 51 2.09 14.61 -11.54
C PHE A 51 1.22 15.64 -10.84
N ASP A 52 1.73 16.84 -10.71
CA ASP A 52 0.97 17.93 -10.10
C ASP A 52 0.09 18.66 -11.14
N LYS A 53 -0.58 19.75 -10.71
CA LYS A 53 -1.46 20.51 -11.59
C LYS A 53 -0.73 21.20 -12.74
N TYR A 54 0.59 21.35 -12.64
CA TYR A 54 1.42 21.92 -13.70
C TYR A 54 2.02 20.85 -14.59
N ASN A 55 1.56 19.59 -14.44
CA ASN A 55 2.06 18.43 -15.20
C ASN A 55 3.55 18.16 -14.94
N GLN A 56 4.02 18.46 -13.73
CA GLN A 56 5.40 18.20 -13.30
C GLN A 56 5.44 16.97 -12.40
N PRO A 57 6.29 15.98 -12.73
CA PRO A 57 6.37 14.77 -11.91
C PRO A 57 7.15 15.00 -10.62
N THR A 58 6.67 14.41 -9.55
CA THR A 58 7.38 14.32 -8.28
C THR A 58 7.52 12.85 -7.92
N SER A 59 8.74 12.43 -7.61
CA SER A 59 9.01 11.06 -7.20
C SER A 59 9.05 10.95 -5.69
N TYR A 60 8.39 9.91 -5.18
CA TYR A 60 8.35 9.61 -3.75
C TYR A 60 8.79 8.17 -3.55
N ASP A 61 9.52 7.91 -2.47
CA ASP A 61 9.84 6.55 -2.06
C ASP A 61 9.95 6.50 -0.54
N GLY A 62 9.79 5.32 0.01
CA GLY A 62 9.86 5.12 1.45
C GLY A 62 9.08 3.89 1.86
N GLU A 63 8.39 4.00 2.98
CA GLU A 63 7.60 2.91 3.55
C GLU A 63 6.13 3.27 3.56
N TYR A 64 5.26 2.26 3.56
CA TYR A 64 3.83 2.48 3.69
C TYR A 64 3.24 1.53 4.72
N THR A 65 2.16 1.97 5.34
CA THR A 65 1.39 1.17 6.30
C THR A 65 -0.08 1.35 5.97
N VAL A 66 -0.83 0.25 5.97
CA VAL A 66 -2.27 0.28 5.72
C VAL A 66 -3.01 0.19 7.05
N ILE A 67 -3.84 1.18 7.33
CA ILE A 67 -4.69 1.21 8.51
C ILE A 67 -6.12 1.42 8.02
N ASP A 68 -6.92 0.33 8.04
CA ASP A 68 -8.29 0.33 7.51
C ASP A 68 -8.36 0.90 6.08
N ASN A 69 -9.03 2.02 5.88
CA ASN A 69 -9.17 2.65 4.57
C ASN A 69 -8.16 3.78 4.33
N VAL A 70 -7.10 3.84 5.13
CA VAL A 70 -6.05 4.85 4.99
C VAL A 70 -4.72 4.16 4.74
N ILE A 71 -3.97 4.66 3.74
CA ILE A 71 -2.58 4.29 3.53
C ILE A 71 -1.72 5.44 4.03
N VAL A 72 -0.80 5.14 4.94
CA VAL A 72 0.15 6.13 5.45
C VAL A 72 1.47 5.92 4.72
N PHE A 73 1.86 6.91 3.92
CA PHE A 73 3.14 6.90 3.23
C PHE A 73 4.15 7.70 4.04
N SER A 74 5.26 7.07 4.38
CA SER A 74 6.36 7.72 5.08
C SER A 74 7.54 7.83 4.11
N THR A 75 7.77 9.02 3.58
CA THR A 75 8.80 9.24 2.57
C THR A 75 10.19 9.34 3.21
N LYS A 76 11.23 9.06 2.42
CA LYS A 76 12.61 9.16 2.89
C LYS A 76 13.00 10.59 3.28
N THR A 77 12.29 11.57 2.77
CA THR A 77 12.52 12.97 3.14
C THR A 77 11.88 13.36 4.47
N GLY A 78 11.17 12.42 5.12
CA GLY A 78 10.53 12.65 6.40
C GLY A 78 9.10 13.13 6.32
N LYS A 79 8.54 13.23 5.12
CA LYS A 79 7.16 13.66 4.94
C LYS A 79 6.22 12.48 5.13
N ILE A 80 5.08 12.72 5.77
CA ILE A 80 4.03 11.72 5.96
C ILE A 80 2.81 12.15 5.17
N ILE A 81 2.31 11.24 4.33
CA ILE A 81 1.14 11.48 3.48
C ILE A 81 0.08 10.45 3.85
N ASN A 82 -1.06 10.94 4.35
CA ASN A 82 -2.21 10.09 4.66
C ASN A 82 -3.14 10.08 3.46
N THR A 83 -3.46 8.90 2.96
CA THR A 83 -4.22 8.74 1.73
C THR A 83 -5.38 7.79 1.96
N GLU A 84 -6.60 8.25 1.73
CA GLU A 84 -7.77 7.36 1.73
C GLU A 84 -7.76 6.52 0.47
N TRP A 85 -8.14 5.26 0.59
CA TRP A 85 -8.12 4.33 -0.54
C TRP A 85 -9.35 3.44 -0.56
N ASP A 86 -9.69 2.98 -1.76
CA ASP A 86 -10.72 2.00 -2.00
C ASP A 86 -10.37 1.21 -3.27
N ILE A 87 -10.60 -0.08 -3.24
CA ILE A 87 -10.40 -0.95 -4.41
C ILE A 87 -11.75 -1.46 -4.87
N ARG A 88 -12.01 -1.32 -6.16
CA ARG A 88 -13.20 -1.86 -6.82
C ARG A 88 -12.78 -2.59 -8.08
N GLY A 89 -12.76 -3.95 -8.03
CA GLY A 89 -12.27 -4.76 -9.12
C GLY A 89 -10.78 -4.50 -9.36
N SER A 90 -10.43 -4.05 -10.56
CA SER A 90 -9.05 -3.74 -10.93
C SER A 90 -8.71 -2.26 -10.77
N LEU A 91 -9.58 -1.48 -10.14
CA LEU A 91 -9.38 -0.05 -9.95
C LEU A 91 -9.02 0.27 -8.50
N LEU A 92 -8.06 1.16 -8.33
CA LEU A 92 -7.69 1.70 -7.03
C LEU A 92 -7.98 3.19 -7.03
N TYR A 93 -8.81 3.62 -6.07
CA TYR A 93 -9.15 5.03 -5.86
C TYR A 93 -8.34 5.55 -4.70
N LEU A 94 -7.59 6.63 -4.93
CA LEU A 94 -6.76 7.26 -3.91
C LEU A 94 -7.08 8.75 -3.81
N THR A 95 -7.06 9.27 -2.60
CA THR A 95 -7.09 10.71 -2.37
C THR A 95 -5.69 11.13 -1.90
N TRP A 96 -4.90 11.64 -2.82
CA TRP A 96 -3.50 11.97 -2.60
C TRP A 96 -3.33 13.45 -2.25
N THR A 97 -2.52 13.74 -1.24
CA THR A 97 -2.20 15.12 -0.86
C THR A 97 -0.74 15.40 -1.19
N SER A 98 -0.49 16.40 -2.04
CA SER A 98 0.86 16.77 -2.45
C SER A 98 1.58 17.56 -1.39
N GLU A 99 2.87 17.85 -1.63
CA GLU A 99 3.68 18.68 -0.72
C GLU A 99 3.16 20.09 -0.58
N GLU A 100 2.41 20.56 -1.58
CA GLU A 100 1.80 21.89 -1.56
C GLU A 100 0.39 21.89 -0.95
N ASN A 101 0.02 20.80 -0.27
CA ASN A 101 -1.30 20.57 0.33
C ASN A 101 -2.45 20.56 -0.68
N GLU A 102 -2.14 20.23 -1.92
CA GLU A 102 -3.17 20.01 -2.94
C GLU A 102 -3.64 18.57 -2.91
N THR A 103 -4.94 18.37 -2.96
CA THR A 103 -5.53 17.03 -2.93
C THR A 103 -5.95 16.62 -4.32
N PHE A 104 -5.53 15.43 -4.73
CA PHE A 104 -5.86 14.85 -6.03
C PHE A 104 -6.63 13.56 -5.82
N ALA A 105 -7.71 13.39 -6.58
CA ALA A 105 -8.38 12.09 -6.66
C ALA A 105 -7.75 11.30 -7.80
N LEU A 106 -7.11 10.19 -7.48
CA LEU A 106 -6.45 9.32 -8.45
C LEU A 106 -7.25 8.06 -8.67
N THR A 107 -7.43 7.68 -9.93
CA THR A 107 -8.03 6.40 -10.31
C THR A 107 -6.97 5.60 -11.06
N LEU A 108 -6.51 4.53 -10.46
CA LEU A 108 -5.37 3.77 -10.95
C LEU A 108 -5.80 2.37 -11.35
N TYR A 109 -5.13 1.81 -12.36
CA TYR A 109 -5.34 0.46 -12.85
C TYR A 109 -4.19 -0.43 -12.43
N HIS A 110 -4.50 -1.66 -12.03
CA HIS A 110 -3.48 -2.62 -11.65
C HIS A 110 -2.78 -3.14 -12.91
N THR A 111 -1.53 -2.78 -13.10
CA THR A 111 -0.79 -3.11 -14.33
C THR A 111 0.25 -4.21 -14.14
N ALA A 112 0.67 -4.48 -12.90
CA ALA A 112 1.59 -5.56 -12.59
C ALA A 112 1.43 -5.99 -11.14
N LYS A 113 1.64 -7.26 -10.87
CA LYS A 113 1.60 -7.82 -9.51
C LYS A 113 2.99 -7.94 -8.91
#